data_6c355a57efbb0f74aac430077bc54677
#
_entry.id   6c355a57efbb0f74aac430077bc54677
#
_cell.length_a   1.000
_cell.length_b   1.000
_cell.length_c   1.000
_cell.angle_alpha   90.00
_cell.angle_beta   90.00
_cell.angle_gamma   90.00
#
_symmetry.space_group_name_H-M   'P 1'
#
loop_
_entity.id
_entity.type
_entity.pdbx_description
1 polymer ?
#
loop_
_entity_poly.entity_id
_entity_poly.type
_entity_poly.pdbx_seq_one_letter_code
_entity_poly.pdbx_strand_id
1 'polypeptide(L)'
;MTQIVAVDSASDIFPQYQDTPIGKLLEYHNLGRPFGTYTSAELLIGMCMDHRKHLTIPDNFSYIIRAGGANLRYSDFKVSYAIAVGGVQAIALIGHTNCGMVNLMSKREAFVNGLVERAGWEHQRAEEHFMNYSPMFEIDNEVDFVVGEAERLRRRYPTLIVAPMLYKVEDNRIYLIDAEG
;
A
#
# COMPACT_ATOMS: atom_id res chain seq x y z
N MET A 1 11.75 -11.24 14.43
CA MET A 1 10.78 -12.05 13.61
C MET A 1 9.59 -11.15 13.32
N THR A 2 9.24 -10.91 12.05
CA THR A 2 8.14 -10.00 11.69
C THR A 2 6.81 -10.48 12.28
N GLN A 3 6.11 -9.64 13.03
CA GLN A 3 4.83 -9.95 13.66
C GLN A 3 3.72 -9.07 13.08
N ILE A 4 2.56 -9.68 12.83
CA ILE A 4 1.34 -8.98 12.38
C ILE A 4 0.47 -8.75 13.61
N VAL A 5 0.19 -7.48 13.93
CA VAL A 5 -0.52 -7.06 15.14
C VAL A 5 -1.89 -6.50 14.76
N ALA A 6 -2.94 -7.08 15.35
CA ALA A 6 -4.30 -6.55 15.22
C ALA A 6 -4.44 -5.23 15.98
N VAL A 7 -5.32 -4.36 15.49
CA VAL A 7 -5.66 -3.09 16.16
C VAL A 7 -7.16 -3.11 16.46
N ASP A 8 -7.50 -3.57 17.66
CA ASP A 8 -8.88 -3.68 18.15
C ASP A 8 -9.26 -2.52 19.09
N SER A 9 -8.26 -1.79 19.56
CA SER A 9 -8.41 -0.61 20.42
C SER A 9 -7.31 0.41 20.15
N ALA A 10 -7.45 1.64 20.62
CA ALA A 10 -6.44 2.68 20.48
C ALA A 10 -5.11 2.31 21.19
N SER A 11 -5.16 1.49 22.23
CA SER A 11 -3.96 1.01 22.95
C SER A 11 -3.12 0.01 22.14
N ASP A 12 -3.66 -0.59 21.09
CA ASP A 12 -2.93 -1.52 20.22
C ASP A 12 -2.11 -0.77 19.15
N ILE A 13 -2.37 0.53 18.98
CA ILE A 13 -1.58 1.38 18.08
C ILE A 13 -0.20 1.59 18.73
N PHE A 14 0.85 1.26 17.97
CA PHE A 14 2.22 1.42 18.47
C PHE A 14 2.50 2.85 18.95
N PRO A 15 3.23 3.05 20.05
CA PRO A 15 3.48 4.38 20.62
C PRO A 15 3.99 5.41 19.63
N GLN A 16 4.85 5.00 18.67
CA GLN A 16 5.39 5.90 17.65
C GLN A 16 4.36 6.37 16.61
N TYR A 17 3.18 5.74 16.55
CA TYR A 17 2.10 6.09 15.63
C TYR A 17 0.92 6.76 16.32
N GLN A 18 0.84 6.70 17.66
CA GLN A 18 -0.19 7.42 18.42
C GLN A 18 -0.08 8.93 18.14
N ASP A 19 -1.21 9.61 18.08
CA ASP A 19 -1.32 11.05 17.78
C ASP A 19 -0.73 11.50 16.43
N THR A 20 -0.42 10.56 15.53
CA THR A 20 0.06 10.82 14.17
C THR A 20 -1.02 10.56 13.13
N PRO A 21 -0.84 10.96 11.84
CA PRO A 21 -1.76 10.59 10.76
C PRO A 21 -1.90 9.08 10.57
N ILE A 22 -0.89 8.29 10.94
CA ILE A 22 -0.95 6.81 10.93
C ILE A 22 -1.94 6.30 11.97
N GLY A 23 -1.86 6.79 13.20
CA GLY A 23 -2.81 6.45 14.26
C GLY A 23 -4.24 6.83 13.90
N LYS A 24 -4.43 8.05 13.36
CA LYS A 24 -5.74 8.51 12.87
C LYS A 24 -6.32 7.58 11.79
N LEU A 25 -5.52 7.12 10.83
CA LEU A 25 -5.95 6.15 9.82
C LEU A 25 -6.54 4.89 10.46
N LEU A 26 -5.81 4.31 11.43
CA LEU A 26 -6.25 3.09 12.13
C LEU A 26 -7.52 3.33 12.96
N GLU A 27 -7.59 4.47 13.64
CA GLU A 27 -8.80 4.85 14.39
C GLU A 27 -10.02 5.01 13.48
N TYR A 28 -9.88 5.68 12.33
CA TYR A 28 -10.97 5.82 11.37
C TYR A 28 -11.39 4.48 10.78
N HIS A 29 -10.44 3.75 10.23
CA HIS A 29 -10.72 2.54 9.45
C HIS A 29 -11.12 1.35 10.32
N ASN A 30 -10.36 1.08 11.39
CA ASN A 30 -10.58 -0.11 12.22
C ASN A 30 -11.54 0.15 13.38
N LEU A 31 -11.47 1.33 14.01
CA LEU A 31 -12.13 1.59 15.29
C LEU A 31 -13.40 2.44 15.14
N GLY A 32 -13.73 2.89 13.93
CA GLY A 32 -14.94 3.64 13.66
C GLY A 32 -14.99 5.03 14.31
N ARG A 33 -13.83 5.66 14.50
CA ARG A 33 -13.75 7.03 14.99
C ARG A 33 -14.61 7.95 14.11
N PRO A 34 -15.40 8.88 14.67
CA PRO A 34 -16.12 9.89 13.90
C PRO A 34 -15.17 10.72 13.02
N PHE A 35 -15.60 10.98 11.78
CA PHE A 35 -14.76 11.71 10.83
C PHE A 35 -14.54 13.15 11.25
N GLY A 36 -13.28 13.57 11.22
CA GLY A 36 -12.89 14.97 11.27
C GLY A 36 -13.06 15.66 9.91
N THR A 37 -12.94 16.98 9.89
CA THR A 37 -12.94 17.79 8.67
C THR A 37 -11.50 18.18 8.33
N TYR A 38 -11.10 17.97 7.08
CA TYR A 38 -9.76 18.25 6.58
C TYR A 38 -9.80 19.24 5.42
N THR A 39 -8.96 20.27 5.48
CA THR A 39 -8.73 21.24 4.39
C THR A 39 -7.48 20.92 3.58
N SER A 40 -6.61 20.07 4.12
CA SER A 40 -5.39 19.58 3.48
C SER A 40 -5.09 18.16 3.95
N ALA A 41 -4.45 17.37 3.09
CA ALA A 41 -4.06 16.01 3.42
C ALA A 41 -2.93 15.99 4.46
N GLU A 42 -3.03 15.11 5.43
CA GLU A 42 -1.99 14.86 6.44
C GLU A 42 -1.17 13.61 6.12
N LEU A 43 -1.71 12.71 5.30
CA LEU A 43 -1.20 11.37 5.06
C LEU A 43 -1.04 11.09 3.57
N LEU A 44 0.00 10.34 3.20
CA LEU A 44 0.08 9.64 1.94
C LEU A 44 -0.14 8.15 2.18
N ILE A 45 -1.08 7.55 1.47
CA ILE A 45 -1.33 6.12 1.48
C ILE A 45 -0.82 5.52 0.17
N GLY A 46 0.13 4.58 0.27
CA GLY A 46 0.55 3.70 -0.81
C GLY A 46 -0.11 2.34 -0.63
N MET A 47 -0.89 1.89 -1.62
CA MET A 47 -1.56 0.60 -1.56
C MET A 47 -1.71 -0.02 -2.95
N CYS A 48 -1.99 -1.33 -2.99
CA CYS A 48 -2.20 -2.04 -4.24
C CYS A 48 -3.44 -1.53 -4.98
N MET A 49 -3.45 -1.67 -6.31
CA MET A 49 -4.60 -1.36 -7.17
C MET A 49 -5.78 -2.33 -7.02
N ASP A 50 -5.62 -3.41 -6.28
CA ASP A 50 -6.64 -4.44 -6.08
C ASP A 50 -7.98 -3.84 -5.62
N HIS A 51 -9.06 -4.26 -6.28
CA HIS A 51 -10.41 -3.69 -6.11
C HIS A 51 -11.14 -4.15 -4.83
N ARG A 52 -10.63 -5.18 -4.15
CA ARG A 52 -11.25 -5.74 -2.93
C ARG A 52 -11.02 -4.90 -1.68
N LYS A 53 -10.28 -3.78 -1.79
CA LYS A 53 -9.90 -2.95 -0.65
C LYS A 53 -10.64 -1.61 -0.66
N HIS A 54 -11.26 -1.32 0.47
CA HIS A 54 -11.92 -0.05 0.73
C HIS A 54 -11.40 0.55 2.03
N LEU A 55 -11.04 1.82 2.01
CA LEU A 55 -10.64 2.55 3.21
C LEU A 55 -11.80 3.39 3.72
N THR A 56 -12.09 3.28 5.01
CA THR A 56 -13.07 4.11 5.71
C THR A 56 -12.32 5.27 6.35
N ILE A 57 -12.20 6.37 5.60
CA ILE A 57 -11.45 7.58 6.01
C ILE A 57 -12.20 8.84 5.59
N PRO A 58 -12.00 9.98 6.28
CA PRO A 58 -12.62 11.26 5.90
C PRO A 58 -12.13 11.77 4.54
N ASP A 59 -12.98 12.55 3.89
CA ASP A 59 -12.60 13.30 2.70
C ASP A 59 -11.41 14.23 2.99
N ASN A 60 -10.54 14.40 2.00
CA ASN A 60 -9.35 15.26 2.05
C ASN A 60 -8.27 14.85 3.09
N PHE A 61 -8.43 13.74 3.81
CA PHE A 61 -7.48 13.30 4.83
C PHE A 61 -6.15 12.83 4.23
N SER A 62 -6.18 12.21 3.05
CA SER A 62 -5.00 11.59 2.47
C SER A 62 -4.90 11.71 0.95
N TYR A 63 -3.66 11.76 0.45
CA TYR A 63 -3.34 11.33 -0.91
C TYR A 63 -3.33 9.80 -0.95
N ILE A 64 -3.76 9.21 -2.06
CA ILE A 64 -3.72 7.75 -2.25
C ILE A 64 -3.03 7.45 -3.59
N ILE A 65 -1.93 6.68 -3.53
CA ILE A 65 -1.28 6.12 -4.71
C ILE A 65 -1.55 4.62 -4.72
N ARG A 66 -2.19 4.15 -5.79
CA ARG A 66 -2.44 2.73 -6.02
C ARG A 66 -1.47 2.21 -7.08
N ALA A 67 -0.71 1.17 -6.72
CA ALA A 67 0.23 0.49 -7.61
C ALA A 67 0.27 -1.00 -7.28
N GLY A 68 0.58 -1.85 -8.25
CA GLY A 68 0.66 -3.30 -8.03
C GLY A 68 1.54 -3.65 -6.83
N GLY A 69 1.03 -4.45 -5.88
CA GLY A 69 1.74 -4.84 -4.67
C GLY A 69 2.08 -3.72 -3.68
N ALA A 70 1.48 -2.52 -3.81
CA ALA A 70 1.89 -1.30 -3.10
C ALA A 70 3.33 -0.84 -3.45
N ASN A 71 3.81 -1.18 -4.64
CA ASN A 71 5.15 -0.84 -5.10
C ASN A 71 5.23 0.63 -5.56
N LEU A 72 5.79 1.50 -4.74
CA LEU A 72 5.93 2.93 -5.03
C LEU A 72 7.25 3.30 -5.75
N ARG A 73 8.11 2.34 -6.08
CA ARG A 73 9.43 2.61 -6.71
C ARG A 73 9.30 3.41 -8.00
N TYR A 74 8.25 3.17 -8.77
CA TYR A 74 7.96 3.88 -10.02
C TYR A 74 7.06 5.10 -9.84
N SER A 75 6.77 5.48 -8.60
CA SER A 75 5.96 6.62 -8.21
C SER A 75 6.70 7.65 -7.36
N ASP A 76 8.02 7.59 -7.31
CA ASP A 76 8.84 8.46 -6.45
C ASP A 76 8.56 9.95 -6.63
N PHE A 77 8.31 10.41 -7.86
CA PHE A 77 7.94 11.81 -8.10
C PHE A 77 6.59 12.17 -7.46
N LYS A 78 5.60 11.27 -7.54
CA LYS A 78 4.27 11.47 -6.92
C LYS A 78 4.37 11.51 -5.41
N VAL A 79 5.22 10.64 -4.82
CA VAL A 79 5.51 10.64 -3.38
C VAL A 79 6.15 11.98 -2.98
N SER A 80 7.19 12.40 -3.71
CA SER A 80 7.86 13.69 -3.46
C SER A 80 6.89 14.87 -3.58
N TYR A 81 5.97 14.85 -4.54
CA TYR A 81 4.95 15.88 -4.72
C TYR A 81 4.00 15.96 -3.52
N ALA A 82 3.49 14.81 -3.04
CA ALA A 82 2.61 14.76 -1.88
C ALA A 82 3.30 15.32 -0.61
N ILE A 83 4.60 15.10 -0.49
CA ILE A 83 5.41 15.64 0.63
C ILE A 83 5.66 17.13 0.44
N ALA A 84 6.27 17.53 -0.68
CA ALA A 84 6.79 18.87 -0.88
C ALA A 84 5.72 19.93 -1.14
N VAL A 85 4.67 19.57 -1.87
CA VAL A 85 3.56 20.46 -2.24
C VAL A 85 2.33 20.16 -1.40
N GLY A 86 2.00 18.89 -1.21
CA GLY A 86 0.83 18.47 -0.44
C GLY A 86 0.99 18.60 1.07
N GLY A 87 2.23 18.66 1.58
CA GLY A 87 2.51 18.86 3.00
C GLY A 87 2.21 17.66 3.90
N VAL A 88 2.14 16.44 3.33
CA VAL A 88 1.89 15.23 4.12
C VAL A 88 3.03 14.98 5.12
N GLN A 89 2.68 14.49 6.29
CA GLN A 89 3.60 14.31 7.43
C GLN A 89 3.98 12.84 7.64
N ALA A 90 3.25 11.92 7.02
CA ALA A 90 3.46 10.49 7.18
C ALA A 90 3.07 9.72 5.91
N ILE A 91 3.62 8.52 5.79
CA ILE A 91 3.32 7.57 4.71
C ILE A 91 2.85 6.25 5.34
N ALA A 92 1.63 5.82 5.01
CA ALA A 92 1.13 4.48 5.28
C ALA A 92 1.34 3.61 4.04
N LEU A 93 2.17 2.57 4.14
CA LEU A 93 2.38 1.63 3.05
C LEU A 93 1.64 0.33 3.36
N ILE A 94 0.58 0.06 2.58
CA ILE A 94 -0.39 -0.99 2.90
C ILE A 94 -0.34 -2.10 1.85
N GLY A 95 0.32 -3.22 2.20
CA GLY A 95 0.16 -4.49 1.48
C GLY A 95 -1.19 -5.13 1.77
N HIS A 96 -1.52 -6.23 1.10
CA HIS A 96 -2.75 -6.95 1.39
C HIS A 96 -2.61 -8.45 1.15
N THR A 97 -3.38 -9.23 1.89
CA THR A 97 -3.43 -10.69 1.72
C THR A 97 -3.91 -11.10 0.32
N ASN A 98 -3.42 -12.21 -0.18
CA ASN A 98 -3.76 -12.74 -1.51
C ASN A 98 -3.50 -11.75 -2.66
N CYS A 99 -2.38 -11.04 -2.63
CA CYS A 99 -2.01 -10.08 -3.66
C CYS A 99 -1.73 -10.76 -5.00
N GLY A 100 -2.31 -10.22 -6.07
CA GLY A 100 -2.08 -10.70 -7.43
C GLY A 100 -0.65 -10.57 -7.93
N MET A 101 0.18 -9.76 -7.27
CA MET A 101 1.59 -9.57 -7.64
C MET A 101 2.53 -10.62 -7.04
N VAL A 102 2.04 -11.41 -6.09
CA VAL A 102 2.79 -12.58 -5.57
C VAL A 102 2.77 -13.68 -6.63
N ASN A 103 3.96 -14.24 -6.90
CA ASN A 103 4.13 -15.28 -7.91
C ASN A 103 3.51 -14.90 -9.28
N LEU A 104 3.84 -13.71 -9.74
CA LEU A 104 3.23 -13.11 -10.94
C LEU A 104 3.51 -13.93 -12.19
N MET A 105 4.70 -14.58 -12.29
CA MET A 105 5.06 -15.44 -13.40
C MET A 105 4.08 -16.60 -13.62
N SER A 106 3.45 -17.11 -12.57
CA SER A 106 2.42 -18.18 -12.70
C SER A 106 1.17 -17.70 -13.44
N LYS A 107 0.98 -16.40 -13.60
CA LYS A 107 -0.18 -15.78 -14.27
C LYS A 107 0.09 -15.39 -15.72
N ARG A 108 1.29 -15.70 -16.24
CA ARG A 108 1.73 -15.31 -17.59
C ARG A 108 0.74 -15.76 -18.67
N GLU A 109 0.36 -17.03 -18.67
CA GLU A 109 -0.57 -17.55 -19.67
C GLU A 109 -1.94 -16.88 -19.60
N ALA A 110 -2.50 -16.72 -18.39
CA ALA A 110 -3.78 -16.04 -18.20
C ALA A 110 -3.71 -14.55 -18.61
N PHE A 111 -2.58 -13.88 -18.34
CA PHE A 111 -2.37 -12.49 -18.74
C PHE A 111 -2.31 -12.33 -20.26
N VAL A 112 -1.50 -13.16 -20.93
CA VAL A 112 -1.33 -13.11 -22.39
C VAL A 112 -2.65 -13.41 -23.10
N ASN A 113 -3.29 -14.53 -22.76
CA ASN A 113 -4.58 -14.92 -23.35
C ASN A 113 -5.66 -13.86 -23.07
N GLY A 114 -5.69 -13.30 -21.87
CA GLY A 114 -6.64 -12.24 -21.52
C GLY A 114 -6.47 -10.99 -22.36
N LEU A 115 -5.25 -10.56 -22.66
CA LEU A 115 -5.01 -9.41 -23.56
C LEU A 115 -5.39 -9.70 -25.01
N VAL A 116 -5.13 -10.92 -25.48
CA VAL A 116 -5.55 -11.35 -26.81
C VAL A 116 -7.07 -11.36 -26.94
N GLU A 117 -7.76 -12.04 -26.02
CA GLU A 117 -9.21 -12.24 -26.09
C GLU A 117 -10.02 -10.99 -25.79
N ARG A 118 -9.59 -10.18 -24.82
CA ARG A 118 -10.38 -9.04 -24.29
C ARG A 118 -9.96 -7.70 -24.82
N ALA A 119 -8.69 -7.55 -25.23
CA ALA A 119 -8.14 -6.29 -25.70
C ALA A 119 -7.70 -6.32 -27.17
N GLY A 120 -7.80 -7.49 -27.84
CA GLY A 120 -7.47 -7.65 -29.27
C GLY A 120 -5.97 -7.51 -29.57
N TRP A 121 -5.11 -7.80 -28.58
CA TRP A 121 -3.67 -7.76 -28.81
C TRP A 121 -3.18 -8.98 -29.57
N GLU A 122 -2.13 -8.81 -30.37
CA GLU A 122 -1.38 -9.94 -30.88
C GLU A 122 -0.69 -10.72 -29.75
N HIS A 123 -0.65 -12.05 -29.85
CA HIS A 123 -0.10 -12.91 -28.83
C HIS A 123 1.35 -12.56 -28.49
N GLN A 124 2.21 -12.41 -29.51
CA GLN A 124 3.61 -12.04 -29.31
C GLN A 124 3.76 -10.72 -28.58
N ARG A 125 2.99 -9.71 -28.93
CA ARG A 125 3.00 -8.40 -28.27
C ARG A 125 2.60 -8.51 -26.78
N ALA A 126 1.56 -9.29 -26.48
CA ALA A 126 1.10 -9.53 -25.12
C ALA A 126 2.17 -10.24 -24.26
N GLU A 127 2.82 -11.22 -24.88
CA GLU A 127 3.93 -12.00 -24.29
C GLU A 127 5.13 -11.09 -23.94
N GLU A 128 5.59 -10.31 -24.90
CA GLU A 128 6.70 -9.36 -24.72
C GLU A 128 6.37 -8.32 -23.66
N HIS A 129 5.14 -7.83 -23.64
CA HIS A 129 4.68 -6.89 -22.62
C HIS A 129 4.76 -7.50 -21.22
N PHE A 130 4.27 -8.73 -21.05
CA PHE A 130 4.36 -9.42 -19.77
C PHE A 130 5.81 -9.60 -19.34
N MET A 131 6.66 -10.14 -20.22
CA MET A 131 8.05 -10.45 -19.89
C MET A 131 8.89 -9.22 -19.57
N ASN A 132 8.61 -8.10 -20.23
CA ASN A 132 9.34 -6.85 -19.99
C ASN A 132 8.94 -6.15 -18.70
N TYR A 133 7.70 -6.28 -18.25
CA TYR A 133 7.19 -5.48 -17.13
C TYR A 133 6.91 -6.29 -15.86
N SER A 134 6.59 -7.58 -15.96
CA SER A 134 6.28 -8.38 -14.75
C SER A 134 7.39 -8.38 -13.71
N PRO A 135 8.71 -8.42 -14.05
CA PRO A 135 9.77 -8.38 -13.05
C PRO A 135 9.80 -7.08 -12.23
N MET A 136 9.21 -5.99 -12.77
CA MET A 136 9.13 -4.73 -12.05
C MET A 136 8.06 -4.73 -10.94
N PHE A 137 7.09 -5.62 -11.02
CA PHE A 137 5.92 -5.65 -10.14
C PHE A 137 5.81 -6.93 -9.32
N GLU A 138 6.49 -7.99 -9.70
CA GLU A 138 6.48 -9.24 -8.93
C GLU A 138 7.06 -9.03 -7.54
N ILE A 139 6.39 -9.59 -6.53
CA ILE A 139 6.81 -9.58 -5.13
C ILE A 139 6.86 -11.01 -4.60
N ASP A 140 7.76 -11.31 -3.66
CA ASP A 140 7.88 -12.63 -3.05
C ASP A 140 6.74 -12.90 -2.08
N ASN A 141 6.50 -11.97 -1.17
CA ASN A 141 5.33 -11.95 -0.29
C ASN A 141 4.96 -10.51 0.11
N GLU A 142 3.73 -10.35 0.56
CA GLU A 142 3.16 -9.03 0.81
C GLU A 142 3.81 -8.31 1.99
N VAL A 143 4.15 -9.05 3.04
CA VAL A 143 4.67 -8.48 4.30
C VAL A 143 6.12 -8.04 4.13
N ASP A 144 6.99 -8.93 3.65
CA ASP A 144 8.41 -8.62 3.46
C ASP A 144 8.60 -7.50 2.43
N PHE A 145 7.74 -7.49 1.40
CA PHE A 145 7.79 -6.44 0.39
C PHE A 145 7.47 -5.06 0.98
N VAL A 146 6.37 -4.91 1.72
CA VAL A 146 6.01 -3.59 2.29
C VAL A 146 6.98 -3.15 3.39
N VAL A 147 7.58 -4.07 4.14
CA VAL A 147 8.64 -3.76 5.10
C VAL A 147 9.86 -3.20 4.38
N GLY A 148 10.36 -3.91 3.37
CA GLY A 148 11.52 -3.45 2.58
C GLY A 148 11.26 -2.13 1.85
N GLU A 149 10.05 -1.93 1.33
CA GLU A 149 9.66 -0.68 0.68
C GLU A 149 9.52 0.48 1.68
N ALA A 150 9.00 0.22 2.89
CA ALA A 150 8.97 1.20 3.97
C ALA A 150 10.37 1.62 4.40
N GLU A 151 11.31 0.70 4.49
CA GLU A 151 12.71 1.01 4.76
C GLU A 151 13.35 1.85 3.65
N ARG A 152 13.05 1.53 2.38
CA ARG A 152 13.50 2.35 1.24
C ARG A 152 12.99 3.78 1.35
N LEU A 153 11.71 3.96 1.67
CA LEU A 153 11.10 5.27 1.82
C LEU A 153 11.64 6.04 3.04
N ARG A 154 11.89 5.36 4.17
CA ARG A 154 12.53 5.98 5.35
C ARG A 154 13.93 6.51 5.03
N ARG A 155 14.73 5.74 4.26
CA ARG A 155 16.05 6.22 3.82
C ARG A 155 15.96 7.41 2.88
N ARG A 156 14.94 7.43 2.01
CA ARG A 156 14.74 8.51 1.03
C ARG A 156 14.17 9.79 1.66
N TYR A 157 13.30 9.64 2.66
CA TYR A 157 12.59 10.73 3.34
C TYR A 157 12.76 10.61 4.87
N PRO A 158 13.97 10.89 5.39
CA PRO A 158 14.34 10.52 6.77
C PRO A 158 13.59 11.28 7.87
N THR A 159 12.87 12.33 7.53
CA THR A 159 12.09 13.12 8.48
C THR A 159 10.62 12.69 8.56
N LEU A 160 10.18 11.79 7.68
CA LEU A 160 8.80 11.33 7.65
C LEU A 160 8.60 10.05 8.45
N ILE A 161 7.43 9.95 9.06
CA ILE A 161 6.95 8.69 9.62
C ILE A 161 6.50 7.78 8.47
N VAL A 162 7.08 6.59 8.34
CA VAL A 162 6.66 5.60 7.34
C VAL A 162 6.28 4.32 8.04
N ALA A 163 5.03 3.90 7.91
CA ALA A 163 4.48 2.72 8.56
C ALA A 163 4.15 1.61 7.55
N PRO A 164 4.80 0.45 7.61
CA PRO A 164 4.36 -0.74 6.88
C PRO A 164 3.14 -1.34 7.55
N MET A 165 2.14 -1.74 6.75
CA MET A 165 0.88 -2.29 7.22
C MET A 165 0.39 -3.40 6.30
N LEU A 166 -0.49 -4.25 6.81
CA LEU A 166 -1.16 -5.29 6.05
C LEU A 166 -2.69 -5.12 6.13
N TYR A 167 -3.34 -5.01 4.99
CA TYR A 167 -4.79 -5.10 4.88
C TYR A 167 -5.18 -6.56 4.65
N LYS A 168 -6.00 -7.11 5.52
CA LYS A 168 -6.56 -8.44 5.29
C LYS A 168 -7.88 -8.32 4.53
N VAL A 169 -7.93 -8.89 3.33
CA VAL A 169 -9.15 -8.86 2.49
C VAL A 169 -10.28 -9.70 3.08
N GLU A 170 -9.95 -10.61 4.00
CA GLU A 170 -10.89 -11.53 4.64
C GLU A 170 -11.79 -10.83 5.68
N ASP A 171 -11.29 -9.78 6.33
CA ASP A 171 -12.00 -9.04 7.38
C ASP A 171 -12.08 -7.53 7.15
N ASN A 172 -11.47 -7.05 6.07
CA ASN A 172 -11.40 -5.63 5.69
C ASN A 172 -10.73 -4.73 6.75
N ARG A 173 -9.74 -5.25 7.47
CA ARG A 173 -9.02 -4.51 8.53
C ARG A 173 -7.57 -4.29 8.17
N ILE A 174 -7.01 -3.22 8.73
CA ILE A 174 -5.58 -2.91 8.64
C ILE A 174 -4.89 -3.42 9.90
N TYR A 175 -3.79 -4.13 9.70
CA TYR A 175 -2.92 -4.67 10.73
C TYR A 175 -1.58 -3.94 10.72
N LEU A 176 -1.03 -3.67 11.89
CA LEU A 176 0.34 -3.18 12.02
C LEU A 176 1.35 -4.31 11.77
N ILE A 177 2.48 -3.94 11.21
CA ILE A 177 3.62 -4.85 11.03
C ILE A 177 4.73 -4.41 11.97
N ASP A 178 5.07 -5.27 12.95
CA ASP A 178 6.24 -5.12 13.78
C ASP A 178 7.42 -5.86 13.12
N ALA A 179 8.34 -5.08 12.58
CA ALA A 179 9.55 -5.61 11.92
C ALA A 179 10.79 -5.52 12.82
N GLU A 180 10.67 -4.95 14.03
CA GLU A 180 11.77 -4.71 14.97
C GLU A 180 11.82 -5.73 16.10
N GLY A 181 10.93 -6.74 16.10
CA GLY A 181 10.84 -7.80 17.11
C GLY A 181 11.99 -8.81 17.09
#